data_12ea0b7cfb07ef85087ca922caa09b00
#
_entry.id   12ea0b7cfb07ef85087ca922caa09b00
#
_cell.length_a   1.000
_cell.length_b   1.000
_cell.length_c   1.000
_cell.angle_alpha   90.00
_cell.angle_beta   90.00
_cell.angle_gamma   90.00
#
_symmetry.space_group_name_H-M   'P 1'
#
loop_
_entity.id
_entity.type
_entity.pdbx_description
1 polymer ?
#
loop_
_entity_poly.entity_id
_entity_poly.type
_entity_poly.pdbx_seq_one_letter_code
_entity_poly.pdbx_strand_id
1 'polypeptide(L)'
;MKKVKITVLRKMFNEDLAKEYGAAGLRPCPMLREGQVFYADYAKPDGFCDEAWKAIYQYVFALAHGATKEPFYYGDWISKPGMAICSCNDGLRPVIFKLEATDEESQIDYILSLIHI
;
A
#
# COMPACT_ATOMS: atom_id res chain seq x y z
N MET A 1 4.08 -1.94 -17.38
CA MET A 1 3.22 -1.56 -16.25
C MET A 1 3.56 -0.16 -15.74
N LYS A 2 2.65 0.44 -15.04
CA LYS A 2 2.82 1.78 -14.48
C LYS A 2 3.18 1.72 -13.00
N LYS A 3 3.84 2.76 -12.51
CA LYS A 3 4.07 2.88 -11.06
C LYS A 3 2.79 3.27 -10.35
N VAL A 4 2.65 2.82 -9.11
CA VAL A 4 1.55 3.15 -8.23
C VAL A 4 2.09 4.01 -7.10
N LYS A 5 1.42 5.14 -6.84
CA LYS A 5 1.79 6.03 -5.75
C LYS A 5 1.11 5.57 -4.47
N ILE A 6 1.90 5.34 -3.44
CA ILE A 6 1.42 4.92 -2.12
C ILE A 6 1.65 6.07 -1.15
N THR A 7 0.57 6.60 -0.57
CA THR A 7 0.66 7.68 0.42
C THR A 7 0.19 7.16 1.78
N VAL A 8 0.98 7.38 2.82
CA VAL A 8 0.57 7.09 4.19
C VAL A 8 -0.38 8.18 4.63
N LEU A 9 -1.66 7.85 4.76
CA LEU A 9 -2.70 8.81 5.13
C LEU A 9 -2.79 9.02 6.63
N ARG A 10 -2.76 7.91 7.39
CA ARG A 10 -3.06 7.96 8.81
C ARG A 10 -2.45 6.77 9.53
N LYS A 11 -1.96 7.03 10.73
CA LYS A 11 -1.57 5.99 11.67
C LYS A 11 -2.62 5.96 12.77
N MET A 12 -3.31 4.83 12.89
CA MET A 12 -4.36 4.67 13.88
C MET A 12 -3.88 3.84 15.07
N PHE A 13 -4.59 3.95 16.17
CA PHE A 13 -4.30 3.17 17.36
C PHE A 13 -5.62 2.81 18.04
N ASN A 14 -5.91 1.52 18.08
CA ASN A 14 -7.10 1.02 18.77
C ASN A 14 -6.77 0.82 20.25
N GLU A 15 -6.84 1.90 21.01
CA GLU A 15 -6.38 1.93 22.41
C GLU A 15 -7.05 0.89 23.30
N ASP A 16 -8.34 0.70 23.16
CA ASP A 16 -9.08 -0.29 23.93
C ASP A 16 -8.60 -1.72 23.64
N LEU A 17 -8.41 -2.05 22.38
CA LEU A 17 -7.92 -3.38 21.98
C LEU A 17 -6.45 -3.56 22.37
N ALA A 18 -5.64 -2.52 22.22
CA ALA A 18 -4.25 -2.57 22.61
C ALA A 18 -4.08 -2.74 24.12
N LYS A 19 -4.96 -2.13 24.91
CA LYS A 19 -4.94 -2.28 26.37
C LYS A 19 -5.26 -3.71 26.79
N GLU A 20 -6.18 -4.36 26.08
CA GLU A 20 -6.60 -5.72 26.43
C GLU A 20 -5.67 -6.79 25.86
N TYR A 21 -5.21 -6.61 24.61
CA TYR A 21 -4.48 -7.65 23.87
C TYR A 21 -3.05 -7.30 23.54
N GLY A 22 -2.68 -6.04 23.60
CA GLY A 22 -1.34 -5.60 23.23
C GLY A 22 -0.33 -5.80 24.34
N ALA A 23 0.94 -5.70 23.97
CA ALA A 23 2.01 -5.67 24.96
C ALA A 23 1.95 -4.38 25.76
N ALA A 24 2.43 -4.43 27.01
CA ALA A 24 2.49 -3.24 27.86
C ALA A 24 3.33 -2.15 27.17
N GLY A 25 2.80 -0.92 27.16
CA GLY A 25 3.51 0.22 26.57
C GLY A 25 3.45 0.27 25.04
N LEU A 26 2.59 -0.51 24.40
CA LEU A 26 2.43 -0.46 22.95
C LEU A 26 2.04 0.95 22.51
N ARG A 27 2.65 1.40 21.41
CA ARG A 27 2.41 2.73 20.84
C ARG A 27 2.01 2.58 19.37
N PRO A 28 1.49 3.65 18.71
CA PRO A 28 1.25 3.62 17.28
C PRO A 28 2.48 3.18 16.50
N CYS A 29 2.27 2.67 15.30
CA CYS A 29 3.33 2.09 14.49
C CYS A 29 4.49 3.07 14.27
N PRO A 30 5.74 2.68 14.60
CA PRO A 30 6.90 3.56 14.41
C PRO A 30 7.53 3.44 13.03
N MET A 31 7.08 2.48 12.20
CA MET A 31 7.74 2.16 10.94
C MET A 31 7.50 3.17 9.83
N LEU A 32 6.37 3.86 9.86
CA LEU A 32 5.95 4.77 8.79
C LEU A 32 5.48 6.08 9.39
N ARG A 33 5.49 7.14 8.57
CA ARG A 33 5.04 8.47 8.98
C ARG A 33 3.89 8.94 8.11
N GLU A 34 2.94 9.64 8.69
CA GLU A 34 1.85 10.27 7.95
C GLU A 34 2.42 11.23 6.91
N GLY A 35 1.86 11.18 5.71
CA GLY A 35 2.32 11.97 4.58
C GLY A 35 3.47 11.37 3.79
N GLN A 36 4.08 10.30 4.27
CA GLN A 36 5.17 9.63 3.56
C GLN A 36 4.67 9.03 2.25
N VAL A 37 5.47 9.13 1.19
CA VAL A 37 5.10 8.69 -0.15
C VAL A 37 6.11 7.66 -0.65
N PHE A 38 5.58 6.60 -1.27
CA PHE A 38 6.36 5.57 -1.94
C PHE A 38 5.81 5.37 -3.35
N TYR A 39 6.65 4.88 -4.26
CA TYR A 39 6.23 4.45 -5.58
C TYR A 39 6.58 2.99 -5.73
N ALA A 40 5.63 2.20 -6.20
CA ALA A 40 5.82 0.77 -6.38
C ALA A 40 5.20 0.31 -7.70
N ASP A 41 5.72 -0.77 -8.22
CA ASP A 41 5.18 -1.40 -9.43
C ASP A 41 4.99 -2.89 -9.21
N TYR A 42 6.08 -3.67 -9.11
CA TYR A 42 6.03 -5.11 -8.94
C TYR A 42 6.55 -5.52 -7.55
N ALA A 43 7.61 -4.88 -7.09
CA ALA A 43 8.30 -5.24 -5.86
C ALA A 43 8.04 -4.21 -4.76
N LYS A 44 8.20 -4.64 -3.52
CA LYS A 44 8.09 -3.76 -2.37
C LYS A 44 9.12 -2.62 -2.51
N PRO A 45 8.69 -1.35 -2.36
CA PRO A 45 9.63 -0.25 -2.40
C PRO A 45 10.55 -0.26 -1.17
N ASP A 46 11.74 0.29 -1.33
CA ASP A 46 12.72 0.36 -0.25
C ASP A 46 12.15 1.13 0.95
N GLY A 47 12.40 0.62 2.14
CA GLY A 47 11.95 1.25 3.37
C GLY A 47 10.47 1.03 3.70
N PHE A 48 9.74 0.28 2.89
CA PHE A 48 8.34 -0.01 3.16
C PHE A 48 8.21 -1.22 4.08
N CYS A 49 7.15 -1.24 4.88
CA CYS A 49 6.89 -2.32 5.84
C CYS A 49 6.45 -3.61 5.13
N ASP A 50 7.07 -4.73 5.49
CA ASP A 50 6.74 -6.04 4.91
C ASP A 50 5.29 -6.45 5.17
N GLU A 51 4.79 -6.25 6.38
CA GLU A 51 3.41 -6.62 6.72
C GLU A 51 2.39 -5.75 5.98
N ALA A 52 2.68 -4.46 5.83
CA ALA A 52 1.83 -3.59 5.04
C ALA A 52 1.85 -4.00 3.56
N TRP A 53 3.02 -4.38 3.04
CA TRP A 53 3.15 -4.83 1.65
C TRP A 53 2.31 -6.06 1.38
N LYS A 54 2.32 -7.03 2.30
CA LYS A 54 1.49 -8.23 2.18
C LYS A 54 0.00 -7.90 2.13
N ALA A 55 -0.42 -6.84 2.81
CA ALA A 55 -1.82 -6.43 2.82
C ALA A 55 -2.26 -5.74 1.53
N ILE A 56 -1.36 -4.96 0.91
CA ILE A 56 -1.73 -4.07 -0.21
C ILE A 56 -1.23 -4.55 -1.57
N TYR A 57 -0.35 -5.55 -1.62
CA TYR A 57 0.32 -5.96 -2.86
C TYR A 57 -0.65 -6.24 -4.01
N GLN A 58 -1.73 -6.97 -3.77
CA GLN A 58 -2.68 -7.34 -4.81
C GLN A 58 -3.32 -6.11 -5.45
N TYR A 59 -3.56 -5.06 -4.69
CA TYR A 59 -4.13 -3.82 -5.21
C TYR A 59 -3.11 -3.00 -5.96
N VAL A 60 -1.87 -2.98 -5.48
CA VAL A 60 -0.76 -2.35 -6.21
C VAL A 60 -0.57 -3.03 -7.56
N PHE A 61 -0.55 -4.36 -7.57
CA PHE A 61 -0.42 -5.13 -8.82
C PHE A 61 -1.54 -4.80 -9.79
N ALA A 62 -2.78 -4.80 -9.32
CA ALA A 62 -3.95 -4.51 -10.16
C ALA A 62 -3.87 -3.10 -10.75
N LEU A 63 -3.56 -2.10 -9.92
CA LEU A 63 -3.46 -0.71 -10.38
C LEU A 63 -2.29 -0.52 -11.34
N ALA A 64 -1.15 -1.17 -11.10
CA ALA A 64 0.01 -1.11 -11.97
C ALA A 64 -0.29 -1.64 -13.37
N HIS A 65 -1.25 -2.55 -13.48
CA HIS A 65 -1.65 -3.19 -14.73
C HIS A 65 -2.95 -2.65 -15.31
N GLY A 66 -3.37 -1.47 -14.91
CA GLY A 66 -4.44 -0.74 -15.57
C GLY A 66 -5.84 -0.95 -15.00
N ALA A 67 -6.00 -1.66 -13.89
CA ALA A 67 -7.30 -1.74 -13.23
C ALA A 67 -7.69 -0.36 -12.71
N THR A 68 -8.90 0.09 -13.02
CA THR A 68 -9.34 1.44 -12.65
C THR A 68 -10.62 1.46 -11.83
N LYS A 69 -11.54 0.53 -12.07
CA LYS A 69 -12.86 0.56 -11.45
C LYS A 69 -13.07 -0.51 -10.40
N GLU A 70 -12.53 -1.70 -10.63
CA GLU A 70 -12.84 -2.89 -9.84
C GLU A 70 -12.16 -2.94 -8.45
N PRO A 71 -10.92 -2.49 -8.25
CA PRO A 71 -10.23 -2.74 -6.97
C PRO A 71 -11.03 -2.33 -5.74
N PHE A 72 -11.81 -1.26 -5.82
CA PHE A 72 -12.66 -0.84 -4.70
C PHE A 72 -14.01 -0.34 -5.18
N TYR A 73 -14.57 -0.95 -6.24
CA TYR A 73 -15.94 -0.70 -6.66
C TYR A 73 -16.22 0.80 -6.82
N TYR A 74 -15.54 1.39 -7.81
CA TYR A 74 -15.72 2.80 -8.13
C TYR A 74 -17.19 3.14 -8.36
N GLY A 75 -17.63 4.22 -7.70
CA GLY A 75 -19.01 4.68 -7.77
C GLY A 75 -19.89 4.16 -6.64
N ASP A 76 -19.61 2.97 -6.14
CA ASP A 76 -20.32 2.42 -4.98
C ASP A 76 -19.53 2.57 -3.68
N TRP A 77 -18.23 2.37 -3.76
CA TRP A 77 -17.38 2.38 -2.58
C TRP A 77 -16.32 3.48 -2.63
N ILE A 78 -15.54 3.56 -3.70
CA ILE A 78 -14.50 4.57 -3.84
C ILE A 78 -14.95 5.69 -4.78
N SER A 79 -14.55 6.93 -4.49
CA SER A 79 -15.05 8.11 -5.22
C SER A 79 -14.35 8.40 -6.54
N LYS A 80 -13.17 7.83 -6.77
CA LYS A 80 -12.39 8.06 -7.99
C LYS A 80 -11.87 6.76 -8.57
N PRO A 81 -11.85 6.61 -9.90
CA PRO A 81 -11.25 5.42 -10.52
C PRO A 81 -9.73 5.45 -10.33
N GLY A 82 -9.11 4.27 -10.35
CA GLY A 82 -7.65 4.16 -10.24
C GLY A 82 -7.11 4.47 -8.86
N MET A 83 -7.92 4.33 -7.83
CA MET A 83 -7.53 4.61 -6.45
C MET A 83 -8.05 3.52 -5.53
N ALA A 84 -7.29 3.21 -4.49
CA ALA A 84 -7.69 2.28 -3.45
C ALA A 84 -7.26 2.82 -2.09
N ILE A 85 -8.09 2.59 -1.07
CA ILE A 85 -7.75 2.92 0.32
C ILE A 85 -7.60 1.60 1.06
N CYS A 86 -6.40 1.35 1.56
CA CYS A 86 -6.03 0.08 2.18
C CYS A 86 -5.45 0.29 3.56
N SER A 87 -5.38 -0.79 4.33
CA SER A 87 -4.76 -0.81 5.66
C SER A 87 -3.69 -1.89 5.71
N CYS A 88 -2.69 -1.70 6.57
CA CYS A 88 -1.79 -2.78 6.92
C CYS A 88 -2.53 -3.88 7.71
N ASN A 89 -1.83 -4.97 8.04
CA ASN A 89 -2.43 -6.11 8.72
C ASN A 89 -2.50 -5.98 10.25
N ASP A 90 -2.00 -4.89 10.82
CA ASP A 90 -1.99 -4.71 12.27
C ASP A 90 -3.32 -4.13 12.75
N GLY A 91 -4.12 -4.96 13.40
CA GLY A 91 -5.41 -4.54 13.94
C GLY A 91 -5.32 -3.64 15.17
N LEU A 92 -4.18 -3.60 15.85
CA LEU A 92 -3.98 -2.73 17.03
C LEU A 92 -3.47 -1.36 16.62
N ARG A 93 -2.62 -1.29 15.59
CA ARG A 93 -1.95 -0.08 15.11
C ARG A 93 -2.13 0.11 13.60
N PRO A 94 -3.37 0.18 13.09
CA PRO A 94 -3.55 0.23 11.64
C PRO A 94 -2.90 1.45 11.01
N VAL A 95 -2.22 1.25 9.89
CA VAL A 95 -1.72 2.32 9.04
C VAL A 95 -2.53 2.30 7.75
N ILE A 96 -3.10 3.45 7.39
CA ILE A 96 -3.99 3.58 6.25
C ILE A 96 -3.24 4.20 5.09
N PHE A 97 -3.39 3.60 3.91
CA PHE A 97 -2.70 4.00 2.70
C PHE A 97 -3.70 4.39 1.61
N LYS A 98 -3.32 5.39 0.83
CA LYS A 98 -3.96 5.68 -0.44
C LYS A 98 -3.05 5.15 -1.54
N LEU A 99 -3.59 4.30 -2.40
CA LEU A 99 -2.92 3.78 -3.58
C LEU A 99 -3.51 4.48 -4.79
N GLU A 100 -2.66 5.05 -5.64
CA GLU A 100 -3.10 5.76 -6.83
C GLU A 100 -2.36 5.28 -8.06
N ALA A 101 -3.10 4.94 -9.10
CA ALA A 101 -2.52 4.69 -10.42
C ALA A 101 -1.87 5.97 -10.94
N THR A 102 -0.74 5.84 -11.62
CA THR A 102 -0.06 6.96 -12.27
C THR A 102 0.19 6.64 -13.74
N ASP A 103 0.62 7.63 -14.49
CA ASP A 103 1.03 7.44 -15.89
C ASP A 103 2.54 7.20 -16.02
N GLU A 104 3.24 7.11 -14.91
CA GLU A 104 4.69 6.92 -14.91
C GLU A 104 5.03 5.45 -15.17
N GLU A 105 5.84 5.21 -16.20
CA GLU A 105 6.25 3.86 -16.56
C GLU A 105 7.17 3.23 -15.51
N SER A 106 6.96 1.95 -15.25
CA SER A 106 7.86 1.16 -14.43
C SER A 106 9.20 0.99 -15.15
N GLN A 107 10.28 1.02 -14.39
CA GLN A 107 11.63 0.79 -14.92
C GLN A 107 12.08 -0.66 -14.72
N ILE A 108 11.26 -1.48 -14.08
CA ILE A 108 11.60 -2.88 -13.83
C ILE A 108 11.44 -3.68 -15.12
N ASP A 109 12.46 -4.46 -15.43
CA ASP A 109 12.48 -5.33 -16.60
C ASP A 109 12.99 -6.71 -16.20
N TYR A 110 12.12 -7.70 -16.34
CA TYR A 110 12.43 -9.10 -16.02
C TYR A 110 12.64 -9.95 -17.26
N ILE A 111 12.85 -9.34 -18.42
CA ILE A 111 13.14 -10.06 -19.67
C ILE A 111 14.64 -10.39 -19.69
N LEU A 112 15.02 -11.32 -18.86
CA LEU A 112 16.44 -11.62 -18.59
C LEU A 112 17.16 -12.20 -19.80
N SER A 113 16.48 -12.97 -20.64
CA SER A 113 17.08 -13.59 -21.79
C SER A 113 17.62 -12.59 -22.82
N LEU A 114 17.11 -11.38 -22.83
CA LEU A 114 17.56 -10.33 -23.75
C LEU A 114 18.75 -9.57 -23.24
N ILE A 115 19.09 -9.71 -21.97
CA ILE A 115 20.06 -8.85 -21.30
C ILE A 115 21.28 -9.64 -20.84
N HIS A 116 21.09 -10.89 -20.45
CA HIS A 116 22.09 -11.64 -19.70
C HIS A 116 22.65 -12.88 -20.42
N ILE A 117 22.42 -12.97 -21.68
CA ILE A 117 22.99 -14.07 -22.44
C ILE A 117 24.47 -13.82 -22.74
#